data_50f0ce6eddb87ec7166b2a2599e8eb40
#
_entry.id   50f0ce6eddb87ec7166b2a2599e8eb40
#
_cell.length_a   1.000
_cell.length_b   1.000
_cell.length_c   1.000
_cell.angle_alpha   90.00
_cell.angle_beta   90.00
_cell.angle_gamma   90.00
#
_symmetry.space_group_name_H-M   'P 1'
#
loop_
_entity.id
_entity.type
_entity.pdbx_description
1 polymer ?
#
loop_
_entity_poly.entity_id
_entity_poly.type
_entity_poly.pdbx_seq_one_letter_code
_entity_poly.pdbx_strand_id
1 'polypeptide(L)'
;MSTEITIRHVKLSVALQNAARGKADKLVADYPAVEHVRIVFDEEGHKYAVSLAVQGGQKTSVDASARDADATAALNAVFDKANAQLRRASKKRQEVRK
;
A
#
# COMPACT_ATOMS: atom_id res chain seq x y z
N MET A 1 5.12 -11.95 -8.41
CA MET A 1 5.27 -10.73 -7.64
C MET A 1 5.30 -9.51 -8.55
N SER A 2 4.40 -8.59 -8.39
CA SER A 2 4.45 -7.37 -9.18
C SER A 2 4.06 -6.15 -8.35
N THR A 3 4.77 -5.06 -8.56
CA THR A 3 4.48 -3.78 -7.95
C THR A 3 4.19 -2.80 -9.07
N GLU A 4 3.03 -2.15 -9.00
CA GLU A 4 2.61 -1.19 -10.00
C GLU A 4 2.37 0.15 -9.33
N ILE A 5 2.95 1.19 -9.88
CA ILE A 5 2.77 2.56 -9.40
C ILE A 5 2.15 3.39 -10.51
N THR A 6 0.97 3.93 -10.25
CA THR A 6 0.26 4.78 -11.21
C THR A 6 0.22 6.19 -10.64
N ILE A 7 0.55 7.17 -11.48
CA ILE A 7 0.56 8.58 -11.10
C ILE A 7 -0.43 9.32 -11.98
N ARG A 8 -1.43 9.94 -11.36
CA ARG A 8 -2.49 10.70 -12.05
C ARG A 8 -2.53 12.13 -11.57
N HIS A 9 -2.56 13.07 -12.51
CA HIS A 9 -2.81 14.49 -12.21
C HIS A 9 -1.88 15.10 -11.16
N VAL A 10 -0.73 14.50 -10.92
CA VAL A 10 0.20 14.99 -9.91
C VAL A 10 1.62 14.67 -10.36
N LYS A 11 2.55 15.56 -10.06
CA LYS A 11 3.97 15.33 -10.31
C LYS A 11 4.63 14.86 -9.01
N LEU A 12 5.31 13.75 -9.09
CA LEU A 12 6.02 13.20 -7.94
C LEU A 12 7.53 13.20 -8.21
N SER A 13 8.30 13.47 -7.17
CA SER A 13 9.75 13.37 -7.24
C SER A 13 10.18 11.92 -7.41
N VAL A 14 11.34 11.71 -8.00
CA VAL A 14 11.91 10.36 -8.13
C VAL A 14 12.14 9.77 -6.74
N ALA A 15 12.56 10.59 -5.78
CA ALA A 15 12.77 10.13 -4.41
C ALA A 15 11.49 9.56 -3.78
N LEU A 16 10.36 10.22 -4.00
CA LEU A 16 9.08 9.76 -3.47
C LEU A 16 8.63 8.47 -4.17
N GLN A 17 8.82 8.36 -5.47
CA GLN A 17 8.52 7.15 -6.21
C GLN A 17 9.36 5.97 -5.72
N ASN A 18 10.64 6.21 -5.48
CA ASN A 18 11.54 5.19 -4.95
C ASN A 18 11.15 4.78 -3.52
N ALA A 19 10.71 5.74 -2.71
CA ALA A 19 10.23 5.45 -1.35
C ALA A 19 8.99 4.56 -1.39
N ALA A 20 8.06 4.84 -2.31
CA ALA A 20 6.86 4.02 -2.48
C ALA A 20 7.22 2.59 -2.88
N ARG A 21 8.14 2.45 -3.83
CA ARG A 21 8.59 1.14 -4.29
C ARG A 21 9.28 0.35 -3.18
N GLY A 22 10.12 1.03 -2.39
CA GLY A 22 10.79 0.40 -1.25
C GLY A 22 9.81 -0.08 -0.19
N LYS A 23 8.76 0.71 0.08
CA LYS A 23 7.71 0.30 1.01
C LYS A 23 6.93 -0.92 0.50
N ALA A 24 6.65 -0.96 -0.80
CA ALA A 24 5.98 -2.09 -1.42
C ALA A 24 6.84 -3.35 -1.34
N ASP A 25 8.13 -3.24 -1.61
CA ASP A 25 9.07 -4.36 -1.53
C ASP A 25 9.12 -4.91 -0.11
N LYS A 26 9.15 -4.04 0.89
CA LYS A 26 9.13 -4.46 2.29
C LYS A 26 7.83 -5.18 2.65
N LEU A 27 6.71 -4.67 2.16
CA LEU A 27 5.42 -5.29 2.40
C LEU A 27 5.39 -6.72 1.86
N VAL A 28 5.88 -6.91 0.64
CA VAL A 28 5.96 -8.24 0.03
C VAL A 28 6.89 -9.17 0.82
N ALA A 29 8.01 -8.64 1.30
CA ALA A 29 8.95 -9.42 2.09
C ALA A 29 8.36 -9.84 3.43
N ASP A 30 7.58 -8.95 4.07
CA ASP A 30 6.97 -9.23 5.38
C ASP A 30 5.75 -10.15 5.28
N TYR A 31 5.07 -10.16 4.14
CA TYR A 31 3.85 -10.95 3.95
C TYR A 31 3.96 -11.78 2.67
N PRO A 32 4.51 -12.99 2.76
CA PRO A 32 4.76 -13.82 1.56
C PRO A 32 3.54 -14.16 0.74
N ALA A 33 2.34 -14.09 1.31
CA ALA A 33 1.11 -14.35 0.57
C ALA A 33 0.79 -13.23 -0.44
N VAL A 34 1.40 -12.05 -0.29
CA VAL A 34 1.17 -10.92 -1.20
C VAL A 34 1.83 -11.20 -2.54
N GLU A 35 1.05 -11.07 -3.61
CA GLU A 35 1.53 -11.29 -4.98
C GLU A 35 1.56 -10.00 -5.79
N HIS A 36 0.59 -9.11 -5.56
CA HIS A 36 0.48 -7.86 -6.32
C HIS A 36 0.25 -6.69 -5.39
N VAL A 37 0.96 -5.60 -5.64
CA VAL A 37 0.78 -4.33 -4.94
C VAL A 37 0.56 -3.24 -5.98
N ARG A 38 -0.53 -2.52 -5.87
CA ARG A 38 -0.83 -1.39 -6.74
C ARG A 38 -0.95 -0.12 -5.91
N ILE A 39 -0.18 0.88 -6.28
CA ILE A 39 -0.19 2.17 -5.62
C ILE A 39 -0.64 3.21 -6.65
N VAL A 40 -1.66 3.99 -6.31
CA VAL A 40 -2.14 5.07 -7.18
C VAL A 40 -1.99 6.38 -6.45
N PHE A 41 -1.26 7.31 -7.06
CA PHE A 41 -1.13 8.68 -6.57
C PHE A 41 -2.02 9.58 -7.41
N ASP A 42 -2.80 10.42 -6.75
CA ASP A 42 -3.66 11.39 -7.40
C ASP A 42 -3.66 12.68 -6.60
N GLU A 43 -4.24 13.73 -7.15
CA GLU A 43 -4.38 15.00 -6.46
C GLU A 43 -5.85 15.40 -6.45
N GLU A 44 -6.37 15.74 -5.26
CA GLU A 44 -7.73 16.21 -5.09
C GLU A 44 -7.70 17.56 -4.37
N GLY A 45 -8.00 18.63 -5.11
CA GLY A 45 -7.91 19.97 -4.57
C GLY A 45 -6.48 20.30 -4.17
N HIS A 46 -6.26 20.56 -2.89
CA HIS A 46 -4.92 20.87 -2.37
C HIS A 46 -4.29 19.69 -1.65
N LYS A 47 -4.86 18.50 -1.78
CA LYS A 47 -4.38 17.32 -1.07
C LYS A 47 -3.95 16.24 -2.04
N TYR A 48 -2.96 15.46 -1.60
CA TYR A 48 -2.55 14.26 -2.32
C TYR A 48 -3.39 13.08 -1.84
N ALA A 49 -3.90 12.32 -2.78
CA ALA A 49 -4.66 11.10 -2.49
C ALA A 49 -3.82 9.91 -2.90
N VAL A 50 -3.59 8.99 -1.99
CA VAL A 50 -2.84 7.77 -2.26
C VAL A 50 -3.74 6.59 -1.97
N SER A 51 -3.86 5.70 -2.95
CA SER A 51 -4.62 4.46 -2.81
C SER A 51 -3.67 3.28 -2.93
N LEU A 52 -3.91 2.27 -2.13
CA LEU A 52 -3.09 1.07 -2.11
C LEU A 52 -4.00 -0.15 -2.20
N ALA A 53 -3.77 -0.98 -3.21
CA ALA A 53 -4.47 -2.25 -3.36
C ALA A 53 -3.45 -3.37 -3.28
N VAL A 54 -3.69 -4.34 -2.42
CA VAL A 54 -2.81 -5.49 -2.23
C VAL A 54 -3.62 -6.75 -2.49
N GLN A 55 -3.10 -7.63 -3.33
CA GLN A 55 -3.75 -8.90 -3.64
C GLN A 55 -2.74 -10.02 -3.54
N GLY A 56 -3.22 -11.20 -3.18
CA GLY A 56 -2.34 -12.35 -3.05
C GLY A 56 -3.11 -13.64 -2.89
N GLY A 57 -2.39 -14.69 -2.53
CA GLY A 57 -2.97 -16.00 -2.30
C GLY A 57 -3.74 -16.06 -0.99
N GLN A 58 -4.47 -17.16 -0.77
CA GLN A 58 -5.23 -17.41 0.46
C GLN A 58 -6.24 -16.30 0.77
N LYS A 59 -6.87 -15.74 -0.27
CA LYS A 59 -7.86 -14.67 -0.15
C LYS A 59 -7.29 -13.38 0.43
N THR A 60 -6.01 -13.15 0.25
CA THR A 60 -5.37 -11.92 0.67
C THR A 60 -5.84 -10.77 -0.23
N SER A 61 -6.54 -9.81 0.35
CA SER A 61 -7.01 -8.64 -0.37
C SER A 61 -7.12 -7.48 0.61
N VAL A 62 -6.40 -6.40 0.34
CA VAL A 62 -6.39 -5.22 1.18
C VAL A 62 -6.54 -4.00 0.30
N ASP A 63 -7.45 -3.11 0.70
CA ASP A 63 -7.62 -1.81 0.07
C ASP A 63 -7.48 -0.75 1.15
N ALA A 64 -6.63 0.23 0.89
CA ALA A 64 -6.43 1.34 1.81
C ALA A 64 -6.30 2.62 1.02
N SER A 65 -6.67 3.74 1.62
CA SER A 65 -6.47 5.04 1.02
C SER A 65 -6.20 6.07 2.10
N ALA A 66 -5.48 7.12 1.72
CA ALA A 66 -5.15 8.21 2.63
C ALA A 66 -5.03 9.50 1.84
N ARG A 67 -5.32 10.62 2.49
CA ARG A 67 -5.20 11.94 1.91
C ARG A 67 -4.43 12.83 2.87
N ASP A 68 -3.57 13.65 2.33
CA ASP A 68 -2.80 14.61 3.13
C ASP A 68 -2.27 15.70 2.22
N ALA A 69 -2.03 16.87 2.78
CA ALA A 69 -1.39 17.96 2.04
C ALA A 69 0.06 17.62 1.69
N ASP A 70 0.67 16.69 2.40
CA ASP A 70 2.01 16.19 2.15
C ASP A 70 1.93 14.79 1.57
N ALA A 71 2.49 14.59 0.37
CA ALA A 71 2.47 13.30 -0.32
C ALA A 71 3.18 12.20 0.49
N THR A 72 4.26 12.54 1.17
CA THR A 72 4.99 11.58 2.01
C THR A 72 4.14 11.12 3.18
N ALA A 73 3.44 12.05 3.83
CA ALA A 73 2.54 11.70 4.93
C ALA A 73 1.40 10.82 4.47
N ALA A 74 0.81 11.11 3.30
CA ALA A 74 -0.25 10.28 2.73
C ALA A 74 0.26 8.87 2.42
N LEU A 75 1.46 8.76 1.85
CA LEU A 75 2.07 7.47 1.55
C LEU A 75 2.30 6.64 2.82
N ASN A 76 2.86 7.26 3.85
CA ASN A 76 3.10 6.57 5.11
C ASN A 76 1.79 6.10 5.74
N ALA A 77 0.77 6.96 5.74
CA ALA A 77 -0.54 6.63 6.32
C ALA A 77 -1.19 5.45 5.61
N VAL A 78 -1.14 5.41 4.28
CA VAL A 78 -1.78 4.33 3.53
C VAL A 78 -1.08 2.99 3.78
N PHE A 79 0.24 2.99 3.88
CA PHE A 79 0.98 1.76 4.19
C PHE A 79 0.75 1.30 5.62
N ASP A 80 0.61 2.22 6.58
CA ASP A 80 0.28 1.87 7.96
C ASP A 80 -1.09 1.17 8.02
N LYS A 81 -2.06 1.68 7.28
CA LYS A 81 -3.39 1.05 7.20
C LYS A 81 -3.32 -0.33 6.59
N ALA A 82 -2.57 -0.49 5.51
CA ALA A 82 -2.41 -1.78 4.85
C ALA A 82 -1.71 -2.79 5.75
N ASN A 83 -0.66 -2.37 6.44
CA ASN A 83 0.06 -3.22 7.39
C ASN A 83 -0.86 -3.70 8.51
N ALA A 84 -1.69 -2.82 9.04
CA ALA A 84 -2.63 -3.18 10.11
C ALA A 84 -3.63 -4.24 9.63
N GLN A 85 -4.15 -4.09 8.41
CA GLN A 85 -5.09 -5.05 7.85
C GLN A 85 -4.43 -6.40 7.58
N LEU A 86 -3.23 -6.40 7.03
CA LEU A 86 -2.49 -7.63 6.76
C LEU A 86 -2.12 -8.37 8.05
N ARG A 87 -1.74 -7.62 9.07
CA ARG A 87 -1.41 -8.21 10.37
C ARG A 87 -2.62 -8.89 10.99
N ARG A 88 -3.79 -8.26 10.92
CA ARG A 88 -5.03 -8.84 11.42
C ARG A 88 -5.43 -10.09 10.66
N ALA A 89 -5.32 -10.07 9.34
CA ALA A 89 -5.66 -11.23 8.51
C ALA A 89 -4.74 -12.41 8.81
N SER A 90 -3.45 -12.14 8.95
CA SER A 90 -2.45 -13.15 9.28
C SER A 90 -2.71 -13.78 10.64
N LYS A 91 -3.00 -12.95 11.64
CA LYS A 91 -3.30 -13.40 12.99
C LYS A 91 -4.59 -14.24 13.04
N LYS A 92 -5.60 -13.83 12.30
CA LYS A 92 -6.87 -14.56 12.21
C LYS A 92 -6.66 -15.96 11.64
N ARG A 93 -5.82 -16.09 10.62
CA ARG A 93 -5.52 -17.38 10.01
C ARG A 93 -4.81 -18.32 10.99
N GLN A 94 -3.92 -17.78 11.80
CA GLN A 94 -3.23 -18.57 12.81
C GLN A 94 -4.20 -19.08 13.88
N GLU A 95 -5.16 -18.26 14.28
CA GLU A 95 -6.17 -18.66 15.26
C GLU A 95 -7.08 -19.76 14.74
N VAL A 96 -7.43 -19.71 13.47
CA VAL A 96 -8.31 -20.69 12.85
C VAL A 96 -7.66 -22.07 12.78
N ARG A 97 -6.33 -22.14 12.79
CA ARG A 97 -5.60 -23.39 12.71
C ARG A 97 -5.63 -24.22 13.98
N LYS A 98 -6.09 -23.66 15.02
CA LYS A 98 -6.24 -24.41 16.27
C LYS A 98 -7.51 -25.24 16.24
#